data_d405f50d270782e9f573f883d3fb7696
#
_entry.id   d405f50d270782e9f573f883d3fb7696
#
_cell.length_a   1.000
_cell.length_b   1.000
_cell.length_c   1.000
_cell.angle_alpha   90.00
_cell.angle_beta   90.00
_cell.angle_gamma   90.00
#
_symmetry.space_group_name_H-M   'P 1'
#
loop_
_entity.id
_entity.type
_entity.pdbx_description
1 polymer ?
#
loop_
_entity_poly.entity_id
_entity_poly.type
_entity_poly.pdbx_seq_one_letter_code
_entity_poly.pdbx_strand_id
1 'polypeptide(L)'
;MKKEINIGLVGYKFMGKAHSHAYKDVASFFKLKAKPVMKAICGRDEKQVKKFGKDFGWESYETSWERLVKREDIDVIDICTPGNLHKVIALSAAKEGKDIICEKPLANSLAEAKEMLRAVKRAGVKNMVAFNYRRVPAVCLAKKLIEEGRLGKIYHFRAVYLQDWIVSPDFPLVWRLKRELAGSGAHGDINSHIIDLSHYLIGEITEVVGMQETFIKKRPLPKEATGLKAKSTKRMGKVTVDDTTLFLARFKSGAVGSFEASRLASGRKNYNYFEVNGSKGSLFFNLERLNELYFYSQEDAGDTQGFKNILVTEESHPYISAWWPPGHIIGWEHTFVHEIYDFLQSIARDKTAEPSFAEGVRCQEVLSAVERSARGKRWVAVG
;
A
#
# COMPACT_ATOMS: atom_id res chain seq x y z
N MET A 1 -5.07 -19.33 -23.26
CA MET A 1 -4.53 -18.59 -22.09
C MET A 1 -3.04 -18.88 -21.99
N LYS A 2 -2.21 -17.86 -21.75
CA LYS A 2 -0.76 -18.06 -21.53
C LYS A 2 -0.55 -18.91 -20.28
N LYS A 3 0.37 -19.89 -20.35
CA LYS A 3 0.77 -20.70 -19.19
C LYS A 3 1.75 -19.96 -18.27
N GLU A 4 2.39 -18.93 -18.79
CA GLU A 4 3.39 -18.09 -18.12
C GLU A 4 3.07 -16.61 -18.31
N ILE A 5 3.41 -15.79 -17.33
CA ILE A 5 3.31 -14.34 -17.33
C ILE A 5 4.70 -13.79 -17.04
N ASN A 6 5.29 -13.13 -18.01
CA ASN A 6 6.65 -12.58 -17.92
C ASN A 6 6.63 -11.21 -17.22
N ILE A 7 7.37 -11.11 -16.13
CA ILE A 7 7.40 -9.93 -15.26
C ILE A 7 8.65 -9.10 -15.56
N GLY A 8 8.46 -7.82 -15.77
CA GLY A 8 9.50 -6.79 -15.73
C GLY A 8 9.34 -5.92 -14.50
N LEU A 9 10.30 -5.93 -13.56
CA LEU A 9 10.22 -5.16 -12.32
C LEU A 9 11.15 -3.95 -12.38
N VAL A 10 10.63 -2.75 -12.08
CA VAL A 10 11.40 -1.50 -12.04
C VAL A 10 11.62 -1.06 -10.60
N GLY A 11 12.90 -1.14 -10.13
CA GLY A 11 13.28 -0.80 -8.78
C GLY A 11 13.59 -2.01 -7.90
N TYR A 12 14.85 -2.17 -7.47
CA TYR A 12 15.35 -3.36 -6.75
C TYR A 12 15.66 -3.10 -5.26
N LYS A 13 15.24 -1.94 -4.70
CA LYS A 13 15.45 -1.65 -3.28
C LYS A 13 14.39 -2.33 -2.42
N PHE A 14 13.96 -1.71 -1.34
CA PHE A 14 13.10 -2.32 -0.32
C PHE A 14 11.83 -2.97 -0.91
N MET A 15 11.03 -2.22 -1.70
CA MET A 15 9.80 -2.76 -2.27
C MET A 15 10.08 -3.78 -3.39
N GLY A 16 11.05 -3.50 -4.27
CA GLY A 16 11.44 -4.49 -5.29
C GLY A 16 11.97 -5.79 -4.70
N LYS A 17 12.56 -5.76 -3.48
CA LYS A 17 12.93 -6.96 -2.75
C LYS A 17 11.69 -7.73 -2.26
N ALA A 18 10.70 -7.04 -1.73
CA ALA A 18 9.45 -7.65 -1.26
C ALA A 18 8.67 -8.30 -2.41
N HIS A 19 8.52 -7.60 -3.54
CA HIS A 19 7.85 -8.14 -4.72
C HIS A 19 8.63 -9.30 -5.36
N SER A 20 9.97 -9.20 -5.46
CA SER A 20 10.80 -10.32 -5.97
C SER A 20 10.64 -11.57 -5.11
N HIS A 21 10.58 -11.42 -3.78
CA HIS A 21 10.27 -12.52 -2.88
C HIS A 21 8.88 -13.10 -3.16
N ALA A 22 7.88 -12.26 -3.29
CA ALA A 22 6.51 -12.69 -3.56
C ALA A 22 6.38 -13.47 -4.88
N TYR A 23 7.03 -13.03 -5.96
CA TYR A 23 7.04 -13.78 -7.23
C TYR A 23 7.70 -15.14 -7.12
N LYS A 24 8.73 -15.30 -6.29
CA LYS A 24 9.37 -16.61 -6.04
C LYS A 24 8.45 -17.57 -5.31
N ASP A 25 7.72 -17.08 -4.31
CA ASP A 25 6.98 -17.92 -3.39
C ASP A 25 5.57 -18.25 -3.87
N VAL A 26 4.91 -17.35 -4.62
CA VAL A 26 3.51 -17.47 -4.96
C VAL A 26 3.16 -18.80 -5.66
N ALA A 27 4.01 -19.28 -6.56
CA ALA A 27 3.77 -20.55 -7.29
C ALA A 27 4.03 -21.79 -6.44
N SER A 28 4.75 -21.66 -5.31
CA SER A 28 5.02 -22.77 -4.38
C SER A 28 3.85 -23.03 -3.45
N PHE A 29 3.07 -22.01 -3.11
CA PHE A 29 1.98 -22.10 -2.14
C PHE A 29 0.59 -22.02 -2.76
N PHE A 30 0.44 -21.32 -3.88
CA PHE A 30 -0.87 -21.09 -4.51
C PHE A 30 -1.00 -21.82 -5.85
N LYS A 31 -2.19 -22.38 -6.10
CA LYS A 31 -2.53 -22.95 -7.41
C LYS A 31 -2.78 -21.81 -8.40
N LEU A 32 -1.85 -21.58 -9.32
CA LEU A 32 -1.93 -20.56 -10.34
C LEU A 32 -2.44 -21.10 -11.66
N LYS A 33 -3.27 -20.32 -12.37
CA LYS A 33 -3.66 -20.60 -13.78
C LYS A 33 -2.54 -20.27 -14.75
N ALA A 34 -1.69 -19.29 -14.43
CA ALA A 34 -0.48 -18.95 -15.15
C ALA A 34 0.63 -18.61 -14.16
N LYS A 35 1.85 -19.14 -14.37
CA LYS A 35 2.99 -18.93 -13.49
C LYS A 35 3.72 -17.63 -13.82
N PRO A 36 4.16 -16.84 -12.82
CA PRO A 36 5.04 -15.71 -13.10
C PRO A 36 6.44 -16.20 -13.47
N VAL A 37 7.02 -15.56 -14.47
CA VAL A 37 8.43 -15.70 -14.83
C VAL A 37 9.13 -14.38 -14.49
N MET A 38 10.13 -14.44 -13.64
CA MET A 38 10.94 -13.28 -13.25
C MET A 38 11.91 -12.91 -14.37
N LYS A 39 11.38 -12.29 -15.45
CA LYS A 39 12.02 -12.13 -16.75
C LYS A 39 13.13 -11.09 -16.74
N ALA A 40 12.86 -9.91 -16.20
CA ALA A 40 13.86 -8.86 -16.12
C ALA A 40 13.64 -7.91 -14.93
N ILE A 41 14.76 -7.51 -14.29
CA ILE A 41 14.73 -6.49 -13.25
C ILE A 41 15.48 -5.24 -13.70
N CYS A 42 14.95 -4.05 -13.38
CA CYS A 42 15.55 -2.79 -13.79
C CYS A 42 16.02 -1.93 -12.62
N GLY A 43 17.19 -1.31 -12.80
CA GLY A 43 17.74 -0.32 -11.88
C GLY A 43 18.96 0.39 -12.44
N ARG A 44 19.13 1.67 -12.09
CA ARG A 44 20.15 2.57 -12.68
C ARG A 44 21.61 2.19 -12.41
N ASP A 45 21.87 1.53 -11.29
CA ASP A 45 23.23 1.07 -10.94
C ASP A 45 23.40 -0.36 -11.45
N GLU A 46 24.16 -0.51 -12.54
CA GLU A 46 24.34 -1.79 -13.23
C GLU A 46 24.91 -2.88 -12.31
N LYS A 47 25.94 -2.55 -11.53
CA LYS A 47 26.59 -3.51 -10.62
C LYS A 47 25.60 -4.02 -9.57
N GLN A 48 24.81 -3.12 -8.97
CA GLN A 48 23.85 -3.49 -7.94
C GLN A 48 22.65 -4.25 -8.52
N VAL A 49 22.08 -3.82 -9.65
CA VAL A 49 20.91 -4.48 -10.24
C VAL A 49 21.28 -5.89 -10.77
N LYS A 50 22.45 -6.03 -11.40
CA LYS A 50 22.98 -7.32 -11.84
C LYS A 50 23.17 -8.29 -10.68
N LYS A 51 23.80 -7.82 -9.58
CA LYS A 51 23.95 -8.63 -8.36
C LYS A 51 22.60 -9.03 -7.79
N PHE A 52 21.67 -8.09 -7.65
CA PHE A 52 20.34 -8.34 -7.13
C PHE A 52 19.57 -9.32 -8.00
N GLY A 53 19.63 -9.16 -9.34
CA GLY A 53 19.01 -10.08 -10.30
C GLY A 53 19.48 -11.52 -10.09
N LYS A 54 20.79 -11.72 -9.97
CA LYS A 54 21.38 -13.04 -9.69
C LYS A 54 20.91 -13.60 -8.34
N ASP A 55 20.95 -12.79 -7.28
CA ASP A 55 20.61 -13.23 -5.92
C ASP A 55 19.13 -13.63 -5.79
N PHE A 56 18.22 -12.99 -6.55
CA PHE A 56 16.79 -13.26 -6.56
C PHE A 56 16.32 -14.18 -7.69
N GLY A 57 17.17 -14.54 -8.64
CA GLY A 57 16.83 -15.46 -9.73
C GLY A 57 16.07 -14.82 -10.90
N TRP A 58 16.29 -13.51 -11.16
CA TRP A 58 15.84 -12.85 -12.38
C TRP A 58 16.66 -13.32 -13.58
N GLU A 59 16.01 -13.63 -14.71
CA GLU A 59 16.69 -14.13 -15.91
C GLU A 59 17.62 -13.09 -16.53
N SER A 60 17.24 -11.81 -16.46
CA SER A 60 18.01 -10.70 -17.03
C SER A 60 17.87 -9.42 -16.23
N TYR A 61 18.62 -8.39 -16.60
CA TYR A 61 18.49 -7.05 -16.02
C TYR A 61 18.57 -5.96 -17.08
N GLU A 62 18.00 -4.79 -16.74
CA GLU A 62 18.09 -3.56 -17.53
C GLU A 62 18.57 -2.40 -16.66
N THR A 63 19.27 -1.44 -17.26
CA THR A 63 19.68 -0.19 -16.59
C THR A 63 18.80 1.02 -16.92
N SER A 64 17.87 0.85 -17.89
CA SER A 64 16.86 1.82 -18.29
C SER A 64 15.48 1.17 -18.22
N TRP A 65 14.54 1.82 -17.51
CA TRP A 65 13.15 1.38 -17.47
C TRP A 65 12.47 1.55 -18.83
N GLU A 66 12.90 2.52 -19.65
CA GLU A 66 12.39 2.75 -21.00
C GLU A 66 12.68 1.55 -21.92
N ARG A 67 13.86 0.94 -21.78
CA ARG A 67 14.20 -0.30 -22.50
C ARG A 67 13.38 -1.47 -21.98
N LEU A 68 13.29 -1.63 -20.66
CA LEU A 68 12.51 -2.71 -20.06
C LEU A 68 11.05 -2.71 -20.54
N VAL A 69 10.39 -1.56 -20.55
CA VAL A 69 8.97 -1.42 -20.93
C VAL A 69 8.74 -1.80 -22.40
N LYS A 70 9.70 -1.54 -23.27
CA LYS A 70 9.64 -1.86 -24.73
C LYS A 70 9.95 -3.30 -25.07
N ARG A 71 10.38 -4.13 -24.14
CA ARG A 71 10.70 -5.54 -24.41
C ARG A 71 9.43 -6.30 -24.79
N GLU A 72 9.45 -6.99 -25.89
CA GLU A 72 8.32 -7.81 -26.38
C GLU A 72 8.09 -9.05 -25.52
N ASP A 73 9.14 -9.55 -24.85
CA ASP A 73 9.09 -10.72 -23.98
C ASP A 73 8.63 -10.41 -22.54
N ILE A 74 8.11 -9.20 -22.26
CA ILE A 74 7.51 -8.79 -20.98
C ILE A 74 6.00 -8.64 -21.15
N ASP A 75 5.21 -9.18 -20.22
CA ASP A 75 3.75 -9.08 -20.17
C ASP A 75 3.29 -8.04 -19.13
N VAL A 76 3.99 -7.97 -18.00
CA VAL A 76 3.64 -7.14 -16.83
C VAL A 76 4.79 -6.23 -16.47
N ILE A 77 4.50 -4.97 -16.19
CA ILE A 77 5.44 -4.03 -15.56
C ILE A 77 5.04 -3.83 -14.10
N ASP A 78 5.96 -4.20 -13.20
CA ASP A 78 5.86 -3.98 -11.76
C ASP A 78 6.68 -2.76 -11.35
N ILE A 79 6.02 -1.72 -10.81
CA ILE A 79 6.61 -0.41 -10.55
C ILE A 79 6.89 -0.25 -9.05
N CYS A 80 8.13 -0.48 -8.64
CA CYS A 80 8.63 -0.36 -7.26
C CYS A 80 9.59 0.83 -7.07
N THR A 81 9.40 1.89 -7.82
CA THR A 81 10.23 3.11 -7.79
C THR A 81 9.75 4.13 -6.74
N PRO A 82 10.50 5.23 -6.49
CA PRO A 82 9.92 6.41 -5.85
C PRO A 82 8.75 6.99 -6.66
N GLY A 83 7.76 7.57 -5.95
CA GLY A 83 6.47 8.01 -6.51
C GLY A 83 6.53 8.96 -7.70
N ASN A 84 7.58 9.79 -7.81
CA ASN A 84 7.78 10.69 -8.94
C ASN A 84 8.03 9.99 -10.30
N LEU A 85 8.31 8.69 -10.28
CA LEU A 85 8.49 7.90 -11.50
C LEU A 85 7.28 7.04 -11.84
N HIS A 86 6.32 6.87 -10.94
CA HIS A 86 5.15 6.01 -11.16
C HIS A 86 4.40 6.38 -12.43
N LYS A 87 4.07 7.67 -12.59
CA LYS A 87 3.32 8.15 -13.75
C LYS A 87 4.03 7.85 -15.07
N VAL A 88 5.28 8.28 -15.21
CA VAL A 88 5.99 8.17 -16.51
C VAL A 88 6.17 6.71 -16.92
N ILE A 89 6.45 5.82 -15.98
CA ILE A 89 6.59 4.39 -16.25
C ILE A 89 5.22 3.78 -16.60
N ALA A 90 4.17 4.07 -15.82
CA ALA A 90 2.84 3.53 -16.06
C ALA A 90 2.23 3.98 -17.40
N LEU A 91 2.42 5.25 -17.78
CA LEU A 91 1.98 5.76 -19.08
C LEU A 91 2.69 5.05 -20.23
N SER A 92 4.01 4.84 -20.11
CA SER A 92 4.79 4.10 -21.11
C SER A 92 4.35 2.64 -21.18
N ALA A 93 4.19 1.97 -20.04
CA ALA A 93 3.74 0.57 -19.98
C ALA A 93 2.35 0.38 -20.60
N ALA A 94 1.40 1.27 -20.29
CA ALA A 94 0.07 1.26 -20.90
C ALA A 94 0.12 1.45 -22.43
N LYS A 95 0.98 2.35 -22.93
CA LYS A 95 1.19 2.57 -24.37
C LYS A 95 1.69 1.32 -25.08
N GLU A 96 2.57 0.56 -24.42
CA GLU A 96 3.12 -0.72 -24.94
C GLU A 96 2.19 -1.92 -24.66
N GLY A 97 0.96 -1.68 -24.17
CA GLY A 97 -0.02 -2.75 -23.93
C GLY A 97 0.34 -3.69 -22.78
N LYS A 98 1.21 -3.28 -21.84
CA LYS A 98 1.62 -4.09 -20.68
C LYS A 98 0.63 -3.96 -19.54
N ASP A 99 0.30 -5.06 -18.88
CA ASP A 99 -0.40 -5.04 -17.60
C ASP A 99 0.50 -4.41 -16.51
N ILE A 100 -0.10 -3.77 -15.50
CA ILE A 100 0.66 -2.93 -14.57
C ILE A 100 0.27 -3.22 -13.12
N ILE A 101 1.26 -3.48 -12.28
CA ILE A 101 1.13 -3.31 -10.83
C ILE A 101 2.04 -2.14 -10.40
N CYS A 102 1.53 -1.24 -9.57
CA CYS A 102 2.24 -0.04 -9.16
C CYS A 102 2.20 0.13 -7.66
N GLU A 103 3.35 0.39 -7.06
CA GLU A 103 3.46 0.73 -5.65
C GLU A 103 2.61 1.97 -5.28
N LYS A 104 2.18 1.96 -4.03
CA LYS A 104 1.43 3.08 -3.41
C LYS A 104 2.38 4.20 -2.89
N PRO A 105 1.88 5.43 -2.77
CA PRO A 105 0.65 5.92 -3.38
C PRO A 105 0.74 5.88 -4.90
N LEU A 106 -0.39 5.76 -5.58
CA LEU A 106 -0.41 5.60 -7.06
C LEU A 106 0.41 6.68 -7.76
N ALA A 107 0.33 7.92 -7.29
CA ALA A 107 1.07 9.06 -7.83
C ALA A 107 1.36 10.10 -6.74
N ASN A 108 2.19 11.09 -7.06
CA ASN A 108 2.50 12.21 -6.16
C ASN A 108 1.41 13.30 -6.14
N SER A 109 0.48 13.27 -7.10
CA SER A 109 -0.64 14.20 -7.17
C SER A 109 -1.90 13.56 -7.75
N LEU A 110 -3.07 14.13 -7.43
CA LEU A 110 -4.35 13.70 -8.01
C LEU A 110 -4.38 13.81 -9.53
N ALA A 111 -3.79 14.86 -10.09
CA ALA A 111 -3.74 15.07 -11.54
C ALA A 111 -2.97 13.92 -12.24
N GLU A 112 -1.82 13.53 -11.69
CA GLU A 112 -1.03 12.40 -12.19
C GLU A 112 -1.79 11.08 -12.08
N ALA A 113 -2.43 10.81 -10.95
CA ALA A 113 -3.23 9.60 -10.76
C ALA A 113 -4.40 9.51 -11.77
N LYS A 114 -5.11 10.63 -12.01
CA LYS A 114 -6.17 10.69 -13.02
C LYS A 114 -5.64 10.47 -14.44
N GLU A 115 -4.44 10.95 -14.75
CA GLU A 115 -3.78 10.72 -16.05
C GLU A 115 -3.43 9.23 -16.23
N MET A 116 -2.84 8.60 -15.21
CA MET A 116 -2.53 7.17 -15.20
C MET A 116 -3.79 6.32 -15.39
N LEU A 117 -4.87 6.62 -14.67
CA LEU A 117 -6.16 5.92 -14.83
C LEU A 117 -6.73 6.04 -16.25
N ARG A 118 -6.67 7.25 -16.85
CA ARG A 118 -7.11 7.43 -18.23
C ARG A 118 -6.28 6.62 -19.23
N ALA A 119 -4.98 6.54 -19.01
CA ALA A 119 -4.06 5.78 -19.88
C ALA A 119 -4.36 4.29 -19.85
N VAL A 120 -4.47 3.68 -18.66
CA VAL A 120 -4.75 2.23 -18.54
C VAL A 120 -6.14 1.87 -19.05
N LYS A 121 -7.14 2.74 -18.84
CA LYS A 121 -8.49 2.55 -19.43
C LYS A 121 -8.48 2.59 -20.96
N ARG A 122 -7.75 3.53 -21.55
CA ARG A 122 -7.63 3.65 -23.01
C ARG A 122 -6.91 2.46 -23.62
N ALA A 123 -5.87 1.98 -22.96
CA ALA A 123 -5.10 0.82 -23.41
C ALA A 123 -5.79 -0.52 -23.16
N GLY A 124 -6.81 -0.57 -22.28
CA GLY A 124 -7.50 -1.81 -21.90
C GLY A 124 -6.64 -2.77 -21.08
N VAL A 125 -5.52 -2.32 -20.49
CA VAL A 125 -4.60 -3.15 -19.73
C VAL A 125 -5.09 -3.36 -18.29
N LYS A 126 -4.80 -4.54 -17.72
CA LYS A 126 -5.06 -4.83 -16.32
C LYS A 126 -4.12 -3.99 -15.46
N ASN A 127 -4.63 -3.49 -14.35
CA ASN A 127 -3.83 -2.64 -13.48
C ASN A 127 -4.22 -2.83 -12.01
N MET A 128 -3.23 -2.71 -11.12
CA MET A 128 -3.42 -2.80 -9.68
C MET A 128 -2.52 -1.81 -8.96
N VAL A 129 -3.00 -1.25 -7.84
CA VAL A 129 -2.17 -0.51 -6.87
C VAL A 129 -1.79 -1.47 -5.75
N ALA A 130 -0.51 -1.47 -5.37
CA ALA A 130 0.04 -2.37 -4.37
C ALA A 130 -0.34 -1.94 -2.93
N PHE A 131 -1.64 -2.01 -2.59
CA PHE A 131 -2.14 -1.83 -1.23
C PHE A 131 -2.18 -3.19 -0.51
N ASN A 132 -1.01 -3.72 -0.22
CA ASN A 132 -0.80 -5.05 0.34
C ASN A 132 -1.57 -5.32 1.65
N TYR A 133 -1.86 -4.30 2.46
CA TYR A 133 -2.58 -4.50 3.73
C TYR A 133 -4.03 -4.93 3.59
N ARG A 134 -4.66 -4.74 2.42
CA ARG A 134 -5.95 -5.39 2.11
C ARG A 134 -5.85 -6.92 2.14
N ARG A 135 -4.64 -7.49 1.96
CA ARG A 135 -4.37 -8.95 1.86
C ARG A 135 -3.89 -9.57 3.17
N VAL A 136 -3.89 -8.81 4.25
CA VAL A 136 -3.71 -9.39 5.59
C VAL A 136 -4.92 -10.26 5.90
N PRO A 137 -4.77 -11.55 6.22
CA PRO A 137 -5.92 -12.44 6.49
C PRO A 137 -6.89 -11.88 7.53
N ALA A 138 -6.38 -11.26 8.60
CA ALA A 138 -7.21 -10.60 9.62
C ALA A 138 -8.01 -9.40 9.06
N VAL A 139 -7.46 -8.63 8.12
CA VAL A 139 -8.16 -7.54 7.43
C VAL A 139 -9.22 -8.09 6.49
N CYS A 140 -8.92 -9.17 5.76
CA CYS A 140 -9.90 -9.85 4.91
C CYS A 140 -11.05 -10.45 5.75
N LEU A 141 -10.74 -11.03 6.92
CA LEU A 141 -11.76 -11.51 7.85
C LEU A 141 -12.61 -10.35 8.38
N ALA A 142 -12.01 -9.22 8.74
CA ALA A 142 -12.74 -8.01 9.13
C ALA A 142 -13.73 -7.58 8.04
N LYS A 143 -13.28 -7.53 6.77
CA LYS A 143 -14.14 -7.23 5.62
C LYS A 143 -15.29 -8.20 5.50
N LYS A 144 -15.03 -9.51 5.59
CA LYS A 144 -16.05 -10.57 5.57
C LYS A 144 -17.12 -10.36 6.65
N LEU A 145 -16.70 -10.13 7.90
CA LEU A 145 -17.62 -9.90 9.02
C LEU A 145 -18.50 -8.65 8.82
N ILE A 146 -17.95 -7.59 8.22
CA ILE A 146 -18.71 -6.38 7.89
C ILE A 146 -19.73 -6.68 6.79
N GLU A 147 -19.36 -7.38 5.72
CA GLU A 147 -20.24 -7.75 4.60
C GLU A 147 -21.35 -8.73 5.02
N GLU A 148 -21.08 -9.62 5.95
CA GLU A 148 -22.07 -10.51 6.57
C GLU A 148 -23.02 -9.78 7.53
N GLY A 149 -22.85 -8.46 7.71
CA GLY A 149 -23.71 -7.64 8.57
C GLY A 149 -23.49 -7.88 10.07
N ARG A 150 -22.40 -8.55 10.48
CA ARG A 150 -22.10 -8.89 11.89
C ARG A 150 -21.91 -7.64 12.76
N LEU A 151 -21.52 -6.50 12.18
CA LEU A 151 -21.43 -5.22 12.87
C LEU A 151 -22.72 -4.40 12.78
N GLY A 152 -23.66 -4.75 11.92
CA GLY A 152 -24.86 -3.98 11.64
C GLY A 152 -24.53 -2.66 10.90
N LYS A 153 -25.29 -1.60 11.20
CA LYS A 153 -25.00 -0.25 10.65
C LYS A 153 -23.71 0.30 11.24
N ILE A 154 -22.76 0.64 10.40
CA ILE A 154 -21.50 1.24 10.85
C ILE A 154 -21.73 2.69 11.25
N TYR A 155 -21.26 3.07 12.44
CA TYR A 155 -21.33 4.42 12.98
C TYR A 155 -20.00 5.15 12.91
N HIS A 156 -18.90 4.43 13.27
CA HIS A 156 -17.60 5.07 13.47
C HIS A 156 -16.46 4.18 12.95
N PHE A 157 -15.50 4.84 12.29
CA PHE A 157 -14.22 4.26 11.89
C PHE A 157 -13.07 5.09 12.48
N ARG A 158 -12.13 4.44 13.13
CA ARG A 158 -10.91 5.07 13.63
C ARG A 158 -9.71 4.39 13.02
N ALA A 159 -8.73 5.14 12.52
CA ALA A 159 -7.49 4.56 12.03
C ALA A 159 -6.29 5.45 12.35
N VAL A 160 -5.19 4.79 12.73
CA VAL A 160 -3.91 5.45 12.95
C VAL A 160 -2.80 4.64 12.28
N TYR A 161 -1.81 5.34 11.71
CA TYR A 161 -0.59 4.70 11.23
C TYR A 161 0.63 5.46 11.77
N LEU A 162 1.29 4.86 12.76
CA LEU A 162 2.34 5.50 13.55
C LEU A 162 3.67 4.77 13.38
N GLN A 163 4.73 5.56 13.17
CA GLN A 163 6.11 5.10 13.03
C GLN A 163 7.07 6.04 13.76
N ASP A 164 8.28 5.57 14.10
CA ASP A 164 9.29 6.36 14.82
C ASP A 164 10.63 6.49 14.11
N TRP A 165 10.75 6.04 12.87
CA TRP A 165 12.03 5.90 12.19
C TRP A 165 12.75 7.21 11.84
N ILE A 166 12.07 8.37 11.89
CA ILE A 166 12.64 9.70 11.66
C ILE A 166 12.53 10.63 12.88
N VAL A 167 12.29 10.08 14.08
CA VAL A 167 12.19 10.88 15.32
C VAL A 167 13.49 11.65 15.59
N SER A 168 14.67 11.04 15.36
CA SER A 168 15.92 11.75 15.51
C SER A 168 16.05 12.89 14.49
N PRO A 169 16.34 14.14 14.91
CA PRO A 169 16.61 15.24 13.98
C PRO A 169 17.88 15.02 13.14
N ASP A 170 18.79 14.14 13.59
CA ASP A 170 20.01 13.78 12.87
C ASP A 170 19.79 12.77 11.73
N PHE A 171 18.59 12.21 11.62
CA PHE A 171 18.23 11.34 10.49
C PHE A 171 18.35 12.13 9.18
N PRO A 172 19.07 11.58 8.16
CA PRO A 172 19.38 12.34 6.93
C PRO A 172 18.15 12.72 6.11
N LEU A 173 18.25 13.82 5.37
CA LEU A 173 17.25 14.31 4.42
C LEU A 173 17.17 13.40 3.19
N VAL A 174 16.59 12.21 3.36
CA VAL A 174 16.35 11.25 2.27
C VAL A 174 15.22 11.74 1.34
N TRP A 175 15.06 11.09 0.18
CA TRP A 175 14.06 11.46 -0.83
C TRP A 175 12.62 11.54 -0.29
N ARG A 176 12.26 10.68 0.69
CA ARG A 176 10.93 10.67 1.34
C ARG A 176 10.59 11.94 2.12
N LEU A 177 11.57 12.81 2.33
CA LEU A 177 11.42 14.07 3.05
C LEU A 177 11.44 15.29 2.11
N LYS A 178 11.40 15.04 0.80
CA LYS A 178 11.38 16.03 -0.26
C LYS A 178 10.11 15.91 -1.09
N ARG A 179 9.29 16.97 -1.10
CA ARG A 179 7.99 17.00 -1.82
C ARG A 179 8.13 16.71 -3.31
N GLU A 180 9.17 17.22 -3.95
CA GLU A 180 9.44 17.01 -5.38
C GLU A 180 9.62 15.53 -5.76
N LEU A 181 10.06 14.68 -4.81
CA LEU A 181 10.29 13.25 -5.03
C LEU A 181 9.17 12.37 -4.45
N ALA A 182 8.64 12.73 -3.29
CA ALA A 182 7.70 11.92 -2.54
C ALA A 182 6.24 12.42 -2.59
N GLY A 183 5.99 13.63 -3.12
CA GLY A 183 4.66 14.25 -3.12
C GLY A 183 4.25 14.81 -1.76
N SER A 184 4.28 14.00 -0.71
CA SER A 184 3.99 14.36 0.68
C SER A 184 4.80 13.51 1.66
N GLY A 185 4.64 13.73 2.96
CA GLY A 185 5.33 13.02 4.02
C GLY A 185 4.56 11.82 4.56
N ALA A 186 4.24 11.84 5.86
CA ALA A 186 3.41 10.82 6.51
C ALA A 186 2.04 10.70 5.81
N HIS A 187 1.52 11.81 5.30
CA HIS A 187 0.25 11.88 4.61
C HIS A 187 0.17 10.93 3.40
N GLY A 188 1.02 11.09 2.41
CA GLY A 188 1.01 10.23 1.22
C GLY A 188 1.57 8.83 1.46
N ASP A 189 2.60 8.71 2.31
CA ASP A 189 3.27 7.42 2.51
C ASP A 189 2.45 6.46 3.37
N ILE A 190 1.96 6.88 4.54
CA ILE A 190 1.29 5.99 5.48
C ILE A 190 -0.20 6.25 5.65
N ASN A 191 -0.69 7.50 5.53
CA ASN A 191 -2.13 7.76 5.50
C ASN A 191 -2.84 7.11 4.30
N SER A 192 -2.16 7.00 3.14
CA SER A 192 -2.73 6.32 1.97
C SER A 192 -3.20 4.89 2.28
N HIS A 193 -2.48 4.15 3.13
CA HIS A 193 -2.88 2.81 3.54
C HIS A 193 -4.17 2.81 4.38
N ILE A 194 -4.30 3.71 5.37
CA ILE A 194 -5.48 3.73 6.22
C ILE A 194 -6.69 4.35 5.52
N ILE A 195 -6.49 5.26 4.56
CA ILE A 195 -7.53 5.74 3.64
C ILE A 195 -8.01 4.58 2.76
N ASP A 196 -7.09 3.84 2.16
CA ASP A 196 -7.42 2.68 1.34
C ASP A 196 -8.18 1.60 2.13
N LEU A 197 -7.72 1.28 3.34
CA LEU A 197 -8.42 0.36 4.23
C LEU A 197 -9.82 0.86 4.62
N SER A 198 -9.99 2.17 4.82
CA SER A 198 -11.31 2.74 5.11
C SER A 198 -12.25 2.62 3.91
N HIS A 199 -11.76 2.86 2.69
CA HIS A 199 -12.55 2.63 1.47
C HIS A 199 -12.90 1.16 1.30
N TYR A 200 -11.97 0.26 1.58
CA TYR A 200 -12.17 -1.19 1.49
C TYR A 200 -13.21 -1.71 2.50
N LEU A 201 -13.15 -1.24 3.75
CA LEU A 201 -13.98 -1.74 4.84
C LEU A 201 -15.34 -1.02 4.95
N ILE A 202 -15.36 0.32 4.77
CA ILE A 202 -16.52 1.17 5.10
C ILE A 202 -17.16 1.77 3.84
N GLY A 203 -16.33 2.12 2.85
CA GLY A 203 -16.77 2.72 1.59
C GLY A 203 -16.26 4.15 1.40
N GLU A 204 -16.96 4.91 0.56
CA GLU A 204 -16.53 6.20 0.03
C GLU A 204 -16.53 7.31 1.09
N ILE A 205 -15.43 8.05 1.20
CA ILE A 205 -15.32 9.29 1.98
C ILE A 205 -15.80 10.45 1.10
N THR A 206 -16.69 11.29 1.63
CA THR A 206 -17.30 12.41 0.90
C THR A 206 -16.81 13.78 1.34
N GLU A 207 -16.35 13.92 2.59
CA GLU A 207 -15.93 15.21 3.14
C GLU A 207 -14.88 15.01 4.24
N VAL A 208 -13.92 15.93 4.33
CA VAL A 208 -12.83 15.87 5.32
C VAL A 208 -12.52 17.24 5.91
N VAL A 209 -12.02 17.24 7.17
CA VAL A 209 -11.34 18.38 7.79
C VAL A 209 -10.07 17.89 8.48
N GLY A 210 -8.94 18.55 8.26
CA GLY A 210 -7.67 18.07 8.78
C GLY A 210 -6.60 19.15 8.98
N MET A 211 -5.51 18.70 9.56
CA MET A 211 -4.30 19.49 9.78
C MET A 211 -3.04 18.69 9.43
N GLN A 212 -2.00 19.41 9.03
CA GLN A 212 -0.68 18.84 8.74
C GLN A 212 0.38 19.67 9.44
N GLU A 213 1.41 19.02 9.97
CA GLU A 213 2.52 19.69 10.62
C GLU A 213 3.87 19.08 10.21
N THR A 214 4.85 19.96 10.09
CA THR A 214 6.26 19.59 9.90
C THR A 214 7.04 20.09 11.11
N PHE A 215 7.37 19.24 12.04
CA PHE A 215 8.08 19.59 13.27
C PHE A 215 9.58 19.81 13.03
N ILE A 216 10.21 18.92 12.27
CA ILE A 216 11.63 18.97 11.98
C ILE A 216 11.87 19.63 10.62
N LYS A 217 12.03 20.95 10.62
CA LYS A 217 12.11 21.80 9.40
C LYS A 217 13.43 21.61 8.60
N LYS A 218 14.51 21.14 9.23
CA LYS A 218 15.81 20.93 8.59
C LYS A 218 16.44 19.63 9.05
N ARG A 219 17.12 18.94 8.15
CA ARG A 219 17.86 17.71 8.44
C ARG A 219 19.22 17.69 7.72
N PRO A 220 20.20 16.94 8.24
CA PRO A 220 21.50 16.81 7.57
C PRO A 220 21.33 16.14 6.20
N LEU A 221 22.10 16.59 5.22
CA LEU A 221 22.12 15.98 3.88
C LEU A 221 22.76 14.58 3.95
N PRO A 222 22.26 13.60 3.20
CA PRO A 222 22.88 12.27 3.14
C PRO A 222 24.23 12.32 2.43
N LYS A 223 25.19 11.49 2.87
CA LYS A 223 26.49 11.30 2.16
C LYS A 223 26.29 10.59 0.83
N GLU A 224 25.33 9.65 0.79
CA GLU A 224 24.97 8.86 -0.40
C GLU A 224 23.45 8.81 -0.53
N ALA A 225 22.95 8.66 -1.75
CA ALA A 225 21.51 8.51 -2.01
C ALA A 225 21.03 7.12 -1.60
N THR A 226 21.03 6.82 -0.29
CA THR A 226 20.62 5.55 0.29
C THR A 226 19.24 5.63 0.94
N GLY A 227 18.63 4.46 1.21
CA GLY A 227 17.31 4.35 1.81
C GLY A 227 17.27 4.67 3.32
N LEU A 228 16.67 3.79 4.12
CA LEU A 228 16.42 4.01 5.56
C LEU A 228 17.68 4.02 6.46
N LYS A 229 18.87 3.67 5.94
CA LYS A 229 20.17 3.61 6.67
C LYS A 229 21.20 4.58 6.09
N ALA A 230 20.81 5.79 5.75
CA ALA A 230 21.73 6.78 5.19
C ALA A 230 22.66 7.38 6.26
N LYS A 231 23.95 7.54 5.94
CA LYS A 231 24.88 8.33 6.74
C LYS A 231 24.72 9.82 6.42
N SER A 232 24.79 10.68 7.43
CA SER A 232 24.63 12.13 7.31
C SER A 232 25.95 12.89 7.08
N THR A 233 25.82 14.09 6.52
CA THR A 233 26.86 15.13 6.47
C THR A 233 26.58 16.19 7.54
N LYS A 234 27.48 17.18 7.72
CA LYS A 234 27.23 18.36 8.56
C LYS A 234 26.34 19.43 7.88
N ARG A 235 26.15 19.34 6.54
CA ARG A 235 25.32 20.31 5.79
C ARG A 235 23.85 20.01 5.99
N MET A 236 23.05 21.05 6.24
CA MET A 236 21.61 20.92 6.45
C MET A 236 20.80 21.23 5.18
N GLY A 237 19.70 20.54 4.98
CA GLY A 237 18.72 20.81 3.94
C GLY A 237 17.31 20.96 4.52
N LYS A 238 16.41 21.60 3.77
CA LYS A 238 15.01 21.88 4.18
C LYS A 238 14.15 20.63 3.97
N VAL A 239 13.38 20.23 4.99
CA VAL A 239 12.27 19.28 4.86
C VAL A 239 11.08 20.00 4.22
N THR A 240 10.46 19.39 3.23
CA THR A 240 9.37 20.04 2.46
C THR A 240 8.05 19.24 2.49
N VAL A 241 7.96 18.25 3.36
CA VAL A 241 6.79 17.38 3.55
C VAL A 241 6.32 17.42 5.01
N ASP A 242 5.12 16.94 5.26
CA ASP A 242 4.57 16.75 6.60
C ASP A 242 5.27 15.64 7.38
N ASP A 243 5.40 15.81 8.68
CA ASP A 243 5.80 14.75 9.63
C ASP A 243 4.57 14.03 10.19
N THR A 244 3.46 14.77 10.33
CA THR A 244 2.21 14.29 10.91
C THR A 244 1.01 14.92 10.18
N THR A 245 -0.03 14.10 9.98
CA THR A 245 -1.31 14.54 9.43
C THR A 245 -2.45 13.89 10.21
N LEU A 246 -3.40 14.69 10.67
CA LEU A 246 -4.63 14.26 11.33
C LEU A 246 -5.83 14.79 10.56
N PHE A 247 -6.91 13.99 10.44
CA PHE A 247 -8.14 14.47 9.83
C PHE A 247 -9.38 13.72 10.32
N LEU A 248 -10.54 14.37 10.24
CA LEU A 248 -11.86 13.79 10.38
C LEU A 248 -12.50 13.62 9.01
N ALA A 249 -13.35 12.63 8.86
CA ALA A 249 -14.03 12.31 7.61
C ALA A 249 -15.53 12.00 7.81
N ARG A 250 -16.33 12.26 6.78
CA ARG A 250 -17.69 11.76 6.62
C ARG A 250 -17.73 10.75 5.50
N PHE A 251 -18.34 9.61 5.73
CA PHE A 251 -18.58 8.58 4.72
C PHE A 251 -19.95 8.74 4.07
N LYS A 252 -20.06 8.30 2.83
CA LYS A 252 -21.34 8.29 2.08
C LYS A 252 -22.42 7.46 2.77
N SER A 253 -22.04 6.45 3.54
CA SER A 253 -22.93 5.63 4.36
C SER A 253 -23.53 6.36 5.57
N GLY A 254 -23.05 7.58 5.89
CA GLY A 254 -23.38 8.34 7.09
C GLY A 254 -22.47 8.04 8.28
N ALA A 255 -21.55 7.09 8.17
CA ALA A 255 -20.53 6.87 9.19
C ALA A 255 -19.57 8.07 9.27
N VAL A 256 -18.92 8.24 10.44
CA VAL A 256 -17.87 9.23 10.65
C VAL A 256 -16.53 8.56 10.91
N GLY A 257 -15.41 9.25 10.58
CA GLY A 257 -14.08 8.67 10.76
C GLY A 257 -13.06 9.64 11.32
N SER A 258 -12.07 9.11 12.03
CA SER A 258 -10.88 9.83 12.48
C SER A 258 -9.62 9.11 12.01
N PHE A 259 -8.65 9.89 11.52
CA PHE A 259 -7.43 9.38 10.90
C PHE A 259 -6.22 10.12 11.43
N GLU A 260 -5.15 9.38 11.71
CA GLU A 260 -3.88 9.93 12.15
C GLU A 260 -2.71 9.19 11.47
N ALA A 261 -1.76 9.93 10.94
CA ALA A 261 -0.50 9.41 10.43
C ALA A 261 0.67 10.22 10.96
N SER A 262 1.64 9.57 11.58
CA SER A 262 2.84 10.23 12.08
C SER A 262 4.07 9.33 11.94
N ARG A 263 5.21 9.92 11.55
CA ARG A 263 6.52 9.27 11.55
C ARG A 263 7.39 9.66 12.75
N LEU A 264 6.80 10.37 13.73
CA LEU A 264 7.47 10.87 14.94
C LEU A 264 6.86 10.28 16.22
N ALA A 265 6.18 9.17 16.14
CA ALA A 265 5.54 8.49 17.27
C ALA A 265 6.53 7.52 17.95
N SER A 266 7.38 8.03 18.82
CA SER A 266 8.40 7.24 19.53
C SER A 266 7.83 5.97 20.18
N GLY A 267 8.46 4.82 19.89
CA GLY A 267 8.03 3.50 20.40
C GLY A 267 7.08 2.74 19.45
N ARG A 268 6.49 3.39 18.44
CA ARG A 268 5.67 2.73 17.41
C ARG A 268 6.53 2.40 16.18
N LYS A 269 6.65 1.12 15.84
CA LYS A 269 7.54 0.69 14.75
C LYS A 269 6.84 0.64 13.39
N ASN A 270 5.67 0.02 13.36
CA ASN A 270 4.82 -0.07 12.17
C ASN A 270 3.34 -0.23 12.58
N TYR A 271 2.89 0.64 13.48
CA TYR A 271 1.59 0.58 14.12
C TYR A 271 0.51 1.11 13.20
N ASN A 272 0.03 0.24 12.29
CA ASN A 272 -1.18 0.46 11.51
C ASN A 272 -2.34 -0.20 12.26
N TYR A 273 -3.21 0.61 12.82
CA TYR A 273 -4.35 0.20 13.62
C TYR A 273 -5.62 0.79 13.05
N PHE A 274 -6.68 0.00 13.03
CA PHE A 274 -8.03 0.52 12.82
C PHE A 274 -9.04 -0.15 13.75
N GLU A 275 -10.14 0.58 14.00
CA GLU A 275 -11.30 0.12 14.75
C GLU A 275 -12.57 0.53 14.03
N VAL A 276 -13.53 -0.40 13.96
CA VAL A 276 -14.86 -0.20 13.35
C VAL A 276 -15.92 -0.46 14.39
N ASN A 277 -16.82 0.51 14.60
CA ASN A 277 -17.91 0.40 15.55
C ASN A 277 -19.25 0.48 14.82
N GLY A 278 -20.08 -0.53 15.04
CA GLY A 278 -21.41 -0.66 14.42
C GLY A 278 -22.53 -0.91 15.45
N SER A 279 -23.74 -1.00 14.94
CA SER A 279 -24.94 -1.14 15.78
C SER A 279 -25.12 -2.55 16.40
N LYS A 280 -24.39 -3.56 15.93
CA LYS A 280 -24.45 -4.94 16.44
C LYS A 280 -23.11 -5.48 16.93
N GLY A 281 -22.03 -4.78 16.68
CA GLY A 281 -20.69 -5.21 17.07
C GLY A 281 -19.61 -4.23 16.70
N SER A 282 -18.39 -4.55 17.12
CA SER A 282 -17.19 -3.79 16.85
C SER A 282 -16.03 -4.71 16.55
N LEU A 283 -15.05 -4.21 15.82
CA LEU A 283 -13.80 -4.94 15.60
C LEU A 283 -12.63 -3.97 15.55
N PHE A 284 -11.44 -4.46 15.90
CA PHE A 284 -10.19 -3.73 15.67
C PHE A 284 -9.06 -4.65 15.25
N PHE A 285 -8.09 -4.07 14.57
CA PHE A 285 -6.90 -4.72 14.05
C PHE A 285 -5.65 -3.90 14.38
N ASN A 286 -4.54 -4.58 14.60
CA ASN A 286 -3.22 -3.98 14.78
C ASN A 286 -2.17 -4.74 13.95
N LEU A 287 -1.50 -4.06 13.02
CA LEU A 287 -0.50 -4.67 12.15
C LEU A 287 0.70 -5.26 12.91
N GLU A 288 1.07 -4.69 14.08
CA GLU A 288 2.13 -5.25 14.93
C GLU A 288 1.72 -6.58 15.60
N ARG A 289 0.43 -6.97 15.46
CA ARG A 289 -0.18 -8.27 15.80
C ARG A 289 -0.91 -8.84 14.58
N LEU A 290 -0.21 -8.96 13.47
CA LEU A 290 -0.73 -9.18 12.12
C LEU A 290 -1.72 -10.37 12.01
N ASN A 291 -1.55 -11.40 12.83
CA ASN A 291 -2.37 -12.61 12.79
C ASN A 291 -3.58 -12.58 13.74
N GLU A 292 -3.88 -11.44 14.35
CA GLU A 292 -4.95 -11.31 15.34
C GLU A 292 -6.03 -10.32 14.84
N LEU A 293 -7.31 -10.69 15.04
CA LEU A 293 -8.45 -9.79 14.87
C LEU A 293 -9.26 -9.80 16.17
N TYR A 294 -9.59 -8.62 16.68
CA TYR A 294 -10.45 -8.49 17.84
C TYR A 294 -11.88 -8.17 17.40
N PHE A 295 -12.83 -8.96 17.88
CA PHE A 295 -14.24 -8.85 17.51
C PHE A 295 -15.14 -8.88 18.75
N TYR A 296 -16.06 -7.92 18.85
CA TYR A 296 -17.12 -7.84 19.84
C TYR A 296 -18.47 -8.01 19.15
N SER A 297 -19.38 -8.81 19.74
CA SER A 297 -20.76 -8.98 19.29
C SER A 297 -21.74 -8.62 20.41
N GLN A 298 -22.79 -7.88 20.08
CA GLN A 298 -23.90 -7.64 21.01
C GLN A 298 -24.79 -8.88 21.20
N GLU A 299 -24.65 -9.91 20.38
CA GLU A 299 -25.39 -11.17 20.49
C GLU A 299 -24.80 -12.10 21.55
N ASP A 300 -23.59 -11.81 22.07
CA ASP A 300 -22.96 -12.57 23.14
C ASP A 300 -23.70 -12.33 24.46
N ALA A 301 -23.73 -13.35 25.35
CA ALA A 301 -24.34 -13.23 26.67
C ALA A 301 -23.68 -12.13 27.50
N GLY A 302 -24.48 -11.32 28.22
CA GLY A 302 -24.00 -10.10 28.86
C GLY A 302 -22.89 -10.30 29.90
N ASP A 303 -22.84 -11.45 30.54
CA ASP A 303 -21.81 -11.83 31.52
C ASP A 303 -20.47 -12.26 30.88
N THR A 304 -20.47 -12.53 29.57
CA THR A 304 -19.30 -12.93 28.78
C THR A 304 -19.00 -11.99 27.62
N GLN A 305 -19.75 -10.88 27.52
CA GLN A 305 -19.49 -9.88 26.49
C GLN A 305 -18.11 -9.24 26.66
N GLY A 306 -17.38 -9.17 25.55
CA GLY A 306 -16.06 -8.55 25.50
C GLY A 306 -15.45 -8.72 24.12
N PHE A 307 -14.33 -8.07 23.87
CA PHE A 307 -13.57 -8.33 22.65
C PHE A 307 -12.94 -9.72 22.70
N LYS A 308 -13.33 -10.58 21.78
CA LYS A 308 -12.70 -11.87 21.51
C LYS A 308 -11.46 -11.65 20.65
N ASN A 309 -10.33 -12.21 21.04
CA ASN A 309 -9.14 -12.27 20.17
C ASN A 309 -9.26 -13.50 19.28
N ILE A 310 -9.33 -13.30 17.97
CA ILE A 310 -9.36 -14.35 16.95
C ILE A 310 -7.96 -14.47 16.37
N LEU A 311 -7.28 -15.60 16.64
CA LEU A 311 -6.04 -15.95 15.97
C LEU A 311 -6.39 -16.43 14.55
N VAL A 312 -6.04 -15.62 13.54
CA VAL A 312 -6.46 -15.82 12.15
C VAL A 312 -5.50 -16.78 11.45
N THR A 313 -5.56 -18.06 11.85
CA THR A 313 -4.71 -19.15 11.36
C THR A 313 -5.48 -20.41 10.96
N GLU A 314 -6.83 -20.39 11.05
CA GLU A 314 -7.66 -21.51 10.63
C GLU A 314 -7.73 -21.62 9.10
N GLU A 315 -7.86 -22.82 8.57
CA GLU A 315 -7.97 -23.09 7.13
C GLU A 315 -9.14 -22.33 6.47
N SER A 316 -10.21 -22.07 7.23
CA SER A 316 -11.38 -21.28 6.80
C SER A 316 -11.11 -19.78 6.68
N HIS A 317 -9.99 -19.28 7.20
CA HIS A 317 -9.62 -17.88 7.11
C HIS A 317 -9.04 -17.56 5.73
N PRO A 318 -9.22 -16.33 5.23
CA PRO A 318 -8.73 -15.93 3.91
C PRO A 318 -7.23 -16.19 3.73
N TYR A 319 -6.85 -16.80 2.60
CA TYR A 319 -5.49 -17.19 2.20
C TYR A 319 -4.83 -18.29 3.05
N ILE A 320 -5.26 -18.55 4.28
CA ILE A 320 -4.55 -19.43 5.23
C ILE A 320 -4.47 -20.89 4.73
N SER A 321 -5.50 -21.38 4.03
CA SER A 321 -5.49 -22.74 3.45
C SER A 321 -4.31 -23.04 2.51
N ALA A 322 -3.63 -22.00 2.01
CA ALA A 322 -2.43 -22.16 1.19
C ALA A 322 -1.13 -22.34 1.99
N TRP A 323 -1.15 -22.04 3.29
CA TRP A 323 0.04 -21.98 4.12
C TRP A 323 0.18 -23.22 5.01
N TRP A 324 0.11 -23.03 6.31
CA TRP A 324 0.48 -24.01 7.32
C TRP A 324 -0.72 -24.41 8.18
N PRO A 325 -0.68 -25.54 8.90
CA PRO A 325 -1.72 -25.90 9.87
C PRO A 325 -2.01 -24.80 10.90
N PRO A 326 -3.21 -24.79 11.53
CA PRO A 326 -3.57 -23.81 12.55
C PRO A 326 -2.50 -23.58 13.61
N GLY A 327 -2.34 -22.33 14.05
CA GLY A 327 -1.33 -21.93 15.05
C GLY A 327 0.02 -21.52 14.46
N HIS A 328 0.28 -21.79 13.17
CA HIS A 328 1.50 -21.31 12.49
C HIS A 328 1.22 -19.91 11.93
N ILE A 329 1.83 -18.92 12.54
CA ILE A 329 1.68 -17.51 12.15
C ILE A 329 2.44 -17.20 10.87
N ILE A 330 1.90 -16.24 10.09
CA ILE A 330 2.54 -15.71 8.89
C ILE A 330 3.13 -14.32 9.15
N GLY A 331 4.04 -13.87 8.27
CA GLY A 331 4.73 -12.58 8.37
C GLY A 331 4.21 -11.52 7.39
N TRP A 332 4.81 -10.33 7.50
CA TRP A 332 4.48 -9.18 6.66
C TRP A 332 4.67 -9.45 5.15
N GLU A 333 5.69 -10.21 4.78
CA GLU A 333 6.01 -10.57 3.41
C GLU A 333 4.92 -11.40 2.71
N HIS A 334 4.17 -12.18 3.47
CA HIS A 334 3.06 -12.99 2.93
C HIS A 334 1.95 -12.13 2.33
N THR A 335 1.77 -10.90 2.80
CA THR A 335 0.78 -9.97 2.24
C THR A 335 1.07 -9.61 0.78
N PHE A 336 2.34 -9.56 0.40
CA PHE A 336 2.77 -9.37 -1.00
C PHE A 336 2.58 -10.64 -1.83
N VAL A 337 2.78 -11.81 -1.25
CA VAL A 337 2.48 -13.09 -1.94
C VAL A 337 0.99 -13.18 -2.27
N HIS A 338 0.12 -12.81 -1.33
CA HIS A 338 -1.34 -12.73 -1.55
C HIS A 338 -1.71 -11.69 -2.62
N GLU A 339 -1.06 -10.54 -2.61
CA GLU A 339 -1.28 -9.47 -3.57
C GLU A 339 -0.88 -9.89 -4.99
N ILE A 340 0.30 -10.47 -5.16
CA ILE A 340 0.75 -11.01 -6.44
C ILE A 340 -0.13 -12.17 -6.90
N TYR A 341 -0.58 -13.05 -5.99
CA TYR A 341 -1.53 -14.10 -6.30
C TYR A 341 -2.82 -13.53 -6.92
N ASP A 342 -3.45 -12.56 -6.26
CA ASP A 342 -4.70 -11.94 -6.74
C ASP A 342 -4.51 -11.25 -8.09
N PHE A 343 -3.39 -10.55 -8.29
CA PHE A 343 -3.08 -9.88 -9.54
C PHE A 343 -2.91 -10.88 -10.69
N LEU A 344 -2.12 -11.93 -10.51
CA LEU A 344 -1.92 -12.98 -11.51
C LEU A 344 -3.23 -13.71 -11.84
N GLN A 345 -4.07 -13.99 -10.84
CA GLN A 345 -5.39 -14.59 -11.04
C GLN A 345 -6.32 -13.67 -11.83
N SER A 346 -6.25 -12.35 -11.60
CA SER A 346 -7.04 -11.36 -12.35
C SER A 346 -6.66 -11.35 -13.82
N ILE A 347 -5.36 -11.32 -14.13
CA ILE A 347 -4.84 -11.42 -15.50
C ILE A 347 -5.30 -12.74 -16.16
N ALA A 348 -5.09 -13.86 -15.49
CA ALA A 348 -5.42 -15.19 -16.03
C ALA A 348 -6.93 -15.42 -16.23
N ARG A 349 -7.79 -14.65 -15.58
CA ARG A 349 -9.26 -14.69 -15.73
C ARG A 349 -9.79 -13.59 -16.63
N ASP A 350 -8.93 -12.75 -17.17
CA ASP A 350 -9.28 -11.54 -17.93
C ASP A 350 -10.24 -10.59 -17.16
N LYS A 351 -10.01 -10.46 -15.84
CA LYS A 351 -10.80 -9.62 -14.95
C LYS A 351 -9.99 -8.41 -14.48
N THR A 352 -10.68 -7.37 -14.06
CA THR A 352 -10.06 -6.23 -13.40
C THR A 352 -9.51 -6.66 -12.04
N ALA A 353 -8.27 -6.27 -11.76
CA ALA A 353 -7.67 -6.47 -10.43
C ALA A 353 -8.20 -5.41 -9.44
N GLU A 354 -8.27 -5.75 -8.17
CA GLU A 354 -8.62 -4.83 -7.09
C GLU A 354 -7.53 -4.86 -6.01
N PRO A 355 -7.11 -3.68 -5.49
CA PRO A 355 -7.52 -2.33 -5.91
C PRO A 355 -6.88 -1.92 -7.23
N SER A 356 -7.68 -1.44 -8.17
CA SER A 356 -7.21 -0.91 -9.45
C SER A 356 -6.70 0.53 -9.33
N PHE A 357 -6.23 1.11 -10.44
CA PHE A 357 -5.91 2.54 -10.46
C PHE A 357 -7.12 3.45 -10.18
N ALA A 358 -8.35 2.95 -10.31
CA ALA A 358 -9.53 3.71 -9.89
C ALA A 358 -9.58 3.89 -8.36
N GLU A 359 -9.28 2.83 -7.59
CA GLU A 359 -9.14 2.91 -6.13
C GLU A 359 -7.96 3.79 -5.74
N GLY A 360 -6.86 3.72 -6.49
CA GLY A 360 -5.71 4.62 -6.32
C GLY A 360 -6.08 6.10 -6.50
N VAL A 361 -6.92 6.41 -7.51
CA VAL A 361 -7.44 7.78 -7.71
C VAL A 361 -8.34 8.21 -6.56
N ARG A 362 -9.26 7.35 -6.09
CA ARG A 362 -10.12 7.67 -4.93
C ARG A 362 -9.30 7.97 -3.68
N CYS A 363 -8.26 7.18 -3.41
CA CYS A 363 -7.32 7.46 -2.33
C CYS A 363 -6.65 8.84 -2.50
N GLN A 364 -6.19 9.14 -3.72
CA GLN A 364 -5.56 10.42 -4.06
C GLN A 364 -6.54 11.62 -3.96
N GLU A 365 -7.82 11.43 -4.20
CA GLU A 365 -8.86 12.45 -4.01
C GLU A 365 -8.98 12.84 -2.53
N VAL A 366 -8.99 11.85 -1.63
CA VAL A 366 -8.99 12.10 -0.18
C VAL A 366 -7.70 12.80 0.26
N LEU A 367 -6.52 12.30 -0.16
CA LEU A 367 -5.24 12.93 0.15
C LEU A 367 -5.22 14.40 -0.29
N SER A 368 -5.66 14.69 -1.50
CA SER A 368 -5.74 16.06 -2.03
C SER A 368 -6.75 16.93 -1.24
N ALA A 369 -7.89 16.37 -0.84
CA ALA A 369 -8.90 17.09 -0.06
C ALA A 369 -8.38 17.44 1.35
N VAL A 370 -7.68 16.52 2.02
CA VAL A 370 -7.04 16.77 3.33
C VAL A 370 -5.99 17.88 3.23
N GLU A 371 -5.14 17.89 2.18
CA GLU A 371 -4.18 18.99 1.96
C GLU A 371 -4.88 20.34 1.75
N ARG A 372 -5.98 20.38 0.97
CA ARG A 372 -6.79 21.59 0.78
C ARG A 372 -7.42 22.05 2.10
N SER A 373 -7.93 21.11 2.88
CA SER A 373 -8.53 21.37 4.19
C SER A 373 -7.51 21.93 5.17
N ALA A 374 -6.34 21.32 5.29
CA ALA A 374 -5.28 21.77 6.19
C ALA A 374 -4.81 23.20 5.87
N ARG A 375 -4.71 23.55 4.57
CA ARG A 375 -4.37 24.90 4.13
C ARG A 375 -5.49 25.91 4.37
N GLY A 376 -6.73 25.51 4.10
CA GLY A 376 -7.91 26.37 4.19
C GLY A 376 -8.57 26.39 5.57
N LYS A 377 -8.15 25.54 6.51
CA LYS A 377 -8.69 25.39 7.87
C LYS A 377 -10.23 25.22 7.90
N ARG A 378 -10.75 24.40 6.99
CA ARG A 378 -12.20 24.18 6.81
C ARG A 378 -12.51 22.80 6.29
N TRP A 379 -13.77 22.36 6.41
CA TRP A 379 -14.29 21.18 5.73
C TRP A 379 -14.18 21.33 4.22
N VAL A 380 -13.81 20.22 3.54
CA VAL A 380 -13.61 20.17 2.10
C VAL A 380 -14.23 18.90 1.55
N ALA A 381 -15.06 19.04 0.52
CA ALA A 381 -15.58 17.90 -0.23
C ALA A 381 -14.47 17.13 -0.94
N VAL A 382 -14.60 15.81 -0.99
CA VAL A 382 -13.74 14.89 -1.74
C VAL A 382 -14.29 14.76 -3.15
N GLY A 383 -13.41 14.97 -4.17
CA GLY A 383 -13.75 14.93 -5.58
C GLY A 383 -13.24 16.12 -6.36
#